data_3f678a0be20e55f70a58ca3e3e160797
#
_entry.id   3f678a0be20e55f70a58ca3e3e160797
#
_cell.length_a   1.000
_cell.length_b   1.000
_cell.length_c   1.000
_cell.angle_alpha   90.00
_cell.angle_beta   90.00
_cell.angle_gamma   90.00
#
_symmetry.space_group_name_H-M   'P 1'
#
loop_
_entity.id
_entity.type
_entity.pdbx_description
1 polymer ?
#
loop_
_entity_poly.entity_id
_entity_poly.type
_entity_poly.pdbx_seq_one_letter_code
_entity_poly.pdbx_strand_id
1 'polypeptide(L)'
;LIGLGLIGTAVAKRAGGFDMDILYYSRNRKPEEEAKYGLKWTPRLNDLLSNSDYVSLHVPLGPETHNIIGAEELSRMKKEAYLINTSRGGTVDSDALRAALINGDIAGAALDVTAPEPIDSQDPLVHMENVLITPHIASASAATLRRMGLMASDNIIAYLNGQTMPACLNPEVLK
;
A
#
# COMPACT_ATOMS: atom_id res chain seq x y z
N LEU A 1 1.59 7.23 -5.91
CA LEU A 1 1.44 6.53 -4.62
C LEU A 1 0.16 7.00 -3.93
N ILE A 2 -0.68 6.08 -3.49
CA ILE A 2 -1.87 6.37 -2.68
C ILE A 2 -1.51 6.15 -1.20
N GLY A 3 -1.34 7.24 -0.47
CA GLY A 3 -0.81 7.27 0.89
C GLY A 3 0.71 7.51 0.95
N LEU A 4 1.11 8.52 1.73
CA LEU A 4 2.52 8.87 1.97
C LEU A 4 2.83 8.82 3.48
N GLY A 5 2.57 7.63 4.09
CA GLY A 5 3.02 7.25 5.42
C GLY A 5 4.47 6.71 5.40
N LEU A 6 4.90 6.03 6.46
CA LEU A 6 6.25 5.47 6.55
C LEU A 6 6.59 4.54 5.38
N ILE A 7 5.65 3.67 4.99
CA ILE A 7 5.86 2.73 3.87
C ILE A 7 5.85 3.46 2.54
N GLY A 8 4.85 4.32 2.27
CA GLY A 8 4.79 5.10 1.03
C GLY A 8 6.03 5.96 0.81
N THR A 9 6.53 6.63 1.85
CA THR A 9 7.79 7.39 1.80
C THR A 9 8.99 6.49 1.52
N ALA A 10 9.04 5.29 2.11
CA ALA A 10 10.13 4.34 1.85
C ALA A 10 10.10 3.80 0.41
N VAL A 11 8.92 3.64 -0.18
CA VAL A 11 8.75 3.29 -1.60
C VAL A 11 9.17 4.45 -2.49
N ALA A 12 8.69 5.67 -2.20
CA ALA A 12 9.07 6.88 -2.94
C ALA A 12 10.60 7.06 -3.03
N LYS A 13 11.29 6.93 -1.89
CA LYS A 13 12.75 6.99 -1.84
C LYS A 13 13.43 5.98 -2.77
N ARG A 14 12.87 4.77 -2.92
CA ARG A 14 13.44 3.72 -3.76
C ARG A 14 13.09 3.90 -5.23
N ALA A 15 11.88 4.36 -5.52
CA ALA A 15 11.43 4.64 -6.88
C ALA A 15 12.28 5.75 -7.54
N GLY A 16 12.74 6.74 -6.78
CA GLY A 16 13.71 7.73 -7.27
C GLY A 16 15.03 7.14 -7.78
N GLY A 17 15.45 5.97 -7.27
CA GLY A 17 16.62 5.25 -7.77
C GLY A 17 16.39 4.53 -9.11
N PHE A 18 15.16 4.52 -9.62
CA PHE A 18 14.77 4.03 -10.95
C PHE A 18 14.39 5.16 -11.89
N ASP A 19 14.76 6.41 -11.56
CA ASP A 19 14.45 7.62 -12.34
C ASP A 19 12.95 7.81 -12.60
N MET A 20 12.10 7.37 -11.65
CA MET A 20 10.64 7.50 -11.75
C MET A 20 10.18 8.88 -11.30
N ASP A 21 9.29 9.51 -12.05
CA ASP A 21 8.48 10.64 -11.59
C ASP A 21 7.45 10.16 -10.57
N ILE A 22 7.44 10.75 -9.38
CA ILE A 22 6.59 10.26 -8.28
C ILE A 22 5.48 11.26 -7.98
N LEU A 23 4.26 10.85 -8.29
CA LEU A 23 3.02 11.53 -7.91
C LEU A 23 2.43 10.85 -6.67
N TYR A 24 1.92 11.62 -5.71
CA TYR A 24 1.25 11.04 -4.56
C TYR A 24 -0.07 11.75 -4.22
N TYR A 25 -1.00 10.95 -3.70
CA TYR A 25 -2.25 11.39 -3.09
C TYR A 25 -2.25 11.01 -1.61
N SER A 26 -2.56 11.96 -0.73
CA SER A 26 -2.80 11.71 0.69
C SER A 26 -3.67 12.83 1.27
N ARG A 27 -4.37 12.54 2.37
CA ARG A 27 -5.21 13.54 3.08
C ARG A 27 -4.43 14.79 3.46
N ASN A 28 -3.19 14.61 3.91
CA ASN A 28 -2.31 15.70 4.31
C ASN A 28 -1.13 15.77 3.34
N ARG A 29 -0.92 16.95 2.77
CA ARG A 29 0.27 17.24 1.99
C ARG A 29 1.53 17.12 2.84
N LYS A 30 2.66 16.69 2.24
CA LYS A 30 3.95 16.42 2.89
C LYS A 30 5.07 17.23 2.23
N PRO A 31 5.12 18.57 2.42
CA PRO A 31 6.07 19.44 1.71
C PRO A 31 7.54 19.09 1.95
N GLU A 32 7.88 18.61 3.16
CA GLU A 32 9.24 18.19 3.49
C GLU A 32 9.67 16.97 2.67
N GLU A 33 8.77 15.99 2.53
CA GLU A 33 9.03 14.78 1.72
C GLU A 33 9.07 15.13 0.22
N GLU A 34 8.23 16.07 -0.23
CA GLU A 34 8.28 16.59 -1.60
C GLU A 34 9.64 17.18 -1.92
N ALA A 35 10.13 18.11 -1.08
CA ALA A 35 11.42 18.74 -1.27
C ALA A 35 12.59 17.73 -1.21
N LYS A 36 12.49 16.75 -0.31
CA LYS A 36 13.55 15.78 -0.08
C LYS A 36 13.68 14.72 -1.17
N TYR A 37 12.56 14.29 -1.76
CA TYR A 37 12.52 13.18 -2.71
C TYR A 37 11.98 13.54 -4.10
N GLY A 38 11.74 14.83 -4.38
CA GLY A 38 11.23 15.28 -5.67
C GLY A 38 9.80 14.84 -5.97
N LEU A 39 8.96 14.68 -4.92
CA LEU A 39 7.60 14.19 -5.10
C LEU A 39 6.65 15.30 -5.54
N LYS A 40 5.60 14.94 -6.27
CA LYS A 40 4.52 15.84 -6.69
C LYS A 40 3.22 15.45 -5.99
N TRP A 41 2.64 16.36 -5.22
CA TRP A 41 1.35 16.13 -4.59
C TRP A 41 0.19 16.42 -5.53
N THR A 42 -0.86 15.60 -5.46
CA THR A 42 -2.15 15.92 -6.07
C THR A 42 -3.27 15.85 -5.04
N PRO A 43 -4.19 16.84 -5.00
CA PRO A 43 -5.33 16.83 -4.09
C PRO A 43 -6.46 15.89 -4.53
N ARG A 44 -6.44 15.39 -5.76
CA ARG A 44 -7.50 14.54 -6.32
C ARG A 44 -6.93 13.18 -6.72
N LEU A 45 -7.58 12.12 -6.24
CA LEU A 45 -7.20 10.75 -6.58
C LEU A 45 -7.26 10.51 -8.09
N ASN A 46 -8.30 11.00 -8.77
CA ASN A 46 -8.47 10.82 -10.21
C ASN A 46 -7.31 11.40 -11.04
N ASP A 47 -6.71 12.51 -10.60
CA ASP A 47 -5.54 13.09 -11.27
C ASP A 47 -4.31 12.18 -11.11
N LEU A 48 -4.15 11.52 -9.96
CA LEU A 48 -3.10 10.52 -9.78
C LEU A 48 -3.33 9.34 -10.72
N LEU A 49 -4.54 8.78 -10.76
CA LEU A 49 -4.85 7.59 -11.53
C LEU A 49 -4.62 7.79 -13.02
N SER A 50 -5.11 8.92 -13.57
CA SER A 50 -5.00 9.22 -15.01
C SER A 50 -3.57 9.56 -15.48
N ASN A 51 -2.67 9.90 -14.55
CA ASN A 51 -1.29 10.30 -14.89
C ASN A 51 -0.23 9.26 -14.48
N SER A 52 -0.63 8.11 -13.91
CA SER A 52 0.31 7.12 -13.38
C SER A 52 0.38 5.87 -14.25
N ASP A 53 1.61 5.35 -14.43
CA ASP A 53 1.87 4.06 -15.07
C ASP A 53 1.87 2.92 -14.04
N TYR A 54 2.20 3.25 -12.78
CA TYR A 54 2.13 2.35 -11.63
C TYR A 54 1.38 3.02 -10.50
N VAL A 55 0.30 2.41 -10.05
CA VAL A 55 -0.51 2.88 -8.91
C VAL A 55 -0.29 1.94 -7.72
N SER A 56 0.32 2.46 -6.65
CA SER A 56 0.64 1.64 -5.48
C SER A 56 -0.04 2.15 -4.22
N LEU A 57 -0.72 1.24 -3.48
CA LEU A 57 -1.50 1.54 -2.29
C LEU A 57 -0.67 1.37 -1.01
N HIS A 58 -0.67 2.42 -0.18
CA HIS A 58 0.01 2.47 1.12
C HIS A 58 -0.87 3.13 2.19
N VAL A 59 -2.17 2.91 2.11
CA VAL A 59 -3.18 3.38 3.08
C VAL A 59 -3.63 2.27 4.01
N PRO A 60 -3.95 2.55 5.28
CA PRO A 60 -4.60 1.57 6.15
C PRO A 60 -6.02 1.31 5.66
N LEU A 61 -6.57 0.13 5.96
CA LEU A 61 -7.99 -0.14 5.74
C LEU A 61 -8.82 0.54 6.82
N GLY A 62 -9.80 1.30 6.41
CA GLY A 62 -10.75 2.00 7.27
C GLY A 62 -11.98 2.46 6.46
N PRO A 63 -12.98 3.08 7.09
CA PRO A 63 -14.19 3.49 6.39
C PRO A 63 -13.96 4.35 5.14
N GLU A 64 -12.96 5.24 5.19
CA GLU A 64 -12.62 6.16 4.07
C GLU A 64 -11.74 5.52 2.98
N THR A 65 -11.18 4.33 3.25
CA THR A 65 -10.24 3.65 2.34
C THR A 65 -10.74 2.27 1.93
N HIS A 66 -11.88 1.84 2.45
CA HIS A 66 -12.56 0.64 1.96
C HIS A 66 -13.00 0.87 0.51
N ASN A 67 -12.59 -0.03 -0.38
CA ASN A 67 -12.82 0.07 -1.83
C ASN A 67 -12.44 1.44 -2.42
N ILE A 68 -11.38 2.07 -1.88
CA ILE A 68 -10.87 3.35 -2.43
C ILE A 68 -10.47 3.22 -3.90
N ILE A 69 -10.21 2.00 -4.35
CA ILE A 69 -10.08 1.64 -5.77
C ILE A 69 -11.25 0.72 -6.12
N GLY A 70 -12.28 1.30 -6.70
CA GLY A 70 -13.44 0.63 -7.25
C GLY A 70 -13.47 0.71 -8.78
N ALA A 71 -14.63 0.41 -9.37
CA ALA A 71 -14.81 0.39 -10.82
C ALA A 71 -14.55 1.77 -11.48
N GLU A 72 -14.98 2.86 -10.82
CA GLU A 72 -14.74 4.21 -11.32
C GLU A 72 -13.24 4.52 -11.34
N GLU A 73 -12.52 4.25 -10.24
CA GLU A 73 -11.10 4.50 -10.12
C GLU A 73 -10.28 3.67 -11.12
N LEU A 74 -10.60 2.40 -11.30
CA LEU A 74 -9.96 1.53 -12.29
C LEU A 74 -10.17 2.06 -13.71
N SER A 75 -11.37 2.55 -14.03
CA SER A 75 -11.66 3.14 -15.34
C SER A 75 -10.91 4.44 -15.63
N ARG A 76 -10.36 5.11 -14.58
CA ARG A 76 -9.55 6.32 -14.69
C ARG A 76 -8.07 6.02 -14.90
N MET A 77 -7.62 4.81 -14.62
CA MET A 77 -6.23 4.41 -14.83
C MET A 77 -5.89 4.37 -16.32
N LYS A 78 -4.61 4.49 -16.63
CA LYS A 78 -4.15 4.25 -17.99
C LYS A 78 -4.32 2.77 -18.35
N LYS A 79 -4.60 2.46 -19.60
CA LYS A 79 -4.73 1.10 -20.09
C LYS A 79 -3.46 0.25 -19.88
N GLU A 80 -2.31 0.89 -19.94
CA GLU A 80 -0.99 0.27 -19.74
C GLU A 80 -0.56 0.28 -18.26
N ALA A 81 -1.38 0.81 -17.35
CA ALA A 81 -1.00 0.93 -15.95
C ALA A 81 -1.14 -0.39 -15.18
N TYR A 82 -0.32 -0.52 -14.14
CA TYR A 82 -0.36 -1.61 -13.17
C TYR A 82 -0.83 -1.13 -11.81
N LEU A 83 -1.73 -1.90 -11.17
CA LEU A 83 -2.15 -1.69 -9.79
C LEU A 83 -1.32 -2.56 -8.85
N ILE A 84 -0.76 -1.95 -7.78
CA ILE A 84 0.05 -2.66 -6.79
C ILE A 84 -0.60 -2.48 -5.41
N ASN A 85 -0.95 -3.59 -4.74
CA ASN A 85 -1.51 -3.55 -3.40
C ASN A 85 -0.67 -4.40 -2.42
N THR A 86 0.07 -3.72 -1.56
CA THR A 86 0.79 -4.28 -0.42
C THR A 86 0.26 -3.73 0.91
N SER A 87 -0.93 -3.15 0.90
CA SER A 87 -1.56 -2.54 2.08
C SER A 87 -2.57 -3.49 2.74
N ARG A 88 -3.81 -3.49 2.28
CA ARG A 88 -4.89 -4.40 2.74
C ARG A 88 -5.80 -4.72 1.56
N GLY A 89 -6.28 -5.97 1.47
CA GLY A 89 -7.14 -6.42 0.37
C GLY A 89 -8.39 -5.56 0.19
N GLY A 90 -9.10 -5.26 1.27
CA GLY A 90 -10.33 -4.46 1.25
C GLY A 90 -10.17 -2.98 0.84
N THR A 91 -8.97 -2.52 0.46
CA THR A 91 -8.78 -1.20 -0.16
C THR A 91 -9.09 -1.22 -1.66
N VAL A 92 -9.22 -2.39 -2.26
CA VAL A 92 -9.59 -2.59 -3.66
C VAL A 92 -10.87 -3.42 -3.71
N ASP A 93 -11.82 -3.00 -4.53
CA ASP A 93 -12.98 -3.81 -4.88
C ASP A 93 -12.53 -4.97 -5.78
N SER A 94 -12.57 -6.19 -5.24
CA SER A 94 -12.07 -7.39 -5.93
C SER A 94 -12.89 -7.74 -7.17
N ASP A 95 -14.21 -7.49 -7.17
CA ASP A 95 -15.06 -7.75 -8.32
C ASP A 95 -14.78 -6.74 -9.44
N ALA A 96 -14.63 -5.47 -9.08
CA ALA A 96 -14.27 -4.42 -10.03
C ALA A 96 -12.87 -4.67 -10.62
N LEU A 97 -11.90 -5.10 -9.81
CA LEU A 97 -10.55 -5.42 -10.29
C LEU A 97 -10.57 -6.58 -11.27
N ARG A 98 -11.31 -7.66 -10.97
CA ARG A 98 -11.48 -8.80 -11.91
C ARG A 98 -12.04 -8.34 -13.24
N ALA A 99 -13.11 -7.54 -13.21
CA ALA A 99 -13.75 -7.03 -14.42
C ALA A 99 -12.76 -6.15 -15.24
N ALA A 100 -12.06 -5.23 -14.60
CA ALA A 100 -11.10 -4.34 -15.26
C ALA A 100 -9.94 -5.11 -15.94
N LEU A 101 -9.43 -6.16 -15.28
CA LEU A 101 -8.36 -7.01 -15.83
C LEU A 101 -8.85 -7.86 -17.01
N ILE A 102 -10.05 -8.44 -16.91
CA ILE A 102 -10.67 -9.24 -18.00
C ILE A 102 -10.93 -8.36 -19.22
N ASN A 103 -11.42 -7.14 -19.01
CA ASN A 103 -11.72 -6.19 -20.09
C ASN A 103 -10.47 -5.56 -20.69
N GLY A 104 -9.31 -5.66 -20.01
CA GLY A 104 -8.08 -4.98 -20.40
C GLY A 104 -8.15 -3.46 -20.19
N ASP A 105 -8.90 -3.01 -19.16
CA ASP A 105 -8.98 -1.61 -18.75
C ASP A 105 -7.69 -1.15 -18.09
N ILE A 106 -6.94 -2.08 -17.48
CA ILE A 106 -5.58 -1.92 -16.97
C ILE A 106 -4.70 -3.09 -17.43
N ALA A 107 -3.38 -2.88 -17.49
CA ALA A 107 -2.43 -3.89 -17.97
C ALA A 107 -2.29 -5.09 -17.02
N GLY A 108 -2.33 -4.86 -15.69
CA GLY A 108 -2.17 -5.94 -14.73
C GLY A 108 -2.23 -5.47 -13.28
N ALA A 109 -2.06 -6.43 -12.36
CA ALA A 109 -2.01 -6.15 -10.93
C ALA A 109 -0.96 -7.00 -10.21
N ALA A 110 -0.40 -6.45 -9.10
CA ALA A 110 0.45 -7.16 -8.15
C ALA A 110 -0.13 -7.01 -6.75
N LEU A 111 -0.54 -8.13 -6.16
CA LEU A 111 -1.30 -8.20 -4.92
C LEU A 111 -0.55 -9.03 -3.88
N ASP A 112 -0.08 -8.41 -2.80
CA ASP A 112 0.42 -9.15 -1.63
C ASP A 112 -0.71 -9.42 -0.62
N VAL A 113 -1.86 -8.78 -0.81
CA VAL A 113 -3.06 -8.87 0.02
C VAL A 113 -4.31 -8.96 -0.83
N THR A 114 -5.29 -9.73 -0.38
CA THR A 114 -6.55 -9.99 -1.10
C THR A 114 -7.76 -9.85 -0.17
N ALA A 115 -8.95 -9.82 -0.72
CA ALA A 115 -10.20 -9.90 0.03
C ALA A 115 -11.17 -10.86 -0.72
N PRO A 116 -11.48 -12.05 -0.14
CA PRO A 116 -11.00 -12.57 1.16
C PRO A 116 -9.50 -12.88 1.19
N GLU A 117 -8.96 -13.10 2.41
CA GLU A 117 -7.60 -13.53 2.61
C GLU A 117 -7.59 -14.75 3.56
N PRO A 118 -7.03 -15.93 3.13
CA PRO A 118 -6.43 -16.16 1.81
C PRO A 118 -7.45 -16.11 0.67
N ILE A 119 -6.96 -15.79 -0.54
CA ILE A 119 -7.79 -15.84 -1.75
C ILE A 119 -8.21 -17.28 -2.06
N ASP A 120 -9.43 -17.47 -2.59
CA ASP A 120 -9.86 -18.78 -3.05
C ASP A 120 -9.00 -19.23 -4.26
N SER A 121 -8.57 -20.49 -4.25
CA SER A 121 -7.82 -21.09 -5.35
C SER A 121 -8.60 -21.11 -6.67
N GLN A 122 -9.91 -21.01 -6.64
CA GLN A 122 -10.78 -20.93 -7.81
C GLN A 122 -11.08 -19.49 -8.26
N ASP A 123 -10.56 -18.48 -7.53
CA ASP A 123 -10.73 -17.09 -7.94
C ASP A 123 -10.02 -16.85 -9.28
N PRO A 124 -10.70 -16.23 -10.26
CA PRO A 124 -10.09 -15.93 -11.56
C PRO A 124 -8.75 -15.20 -11.49
N LEU A 125 -8.57 -14.30 -10.51
CA LEU A 125 -7.31 -13.56 -10.32
C LEU A 125 -6.09 -14.49 -10.17
N VAL A 126 -6.26 -15.69 -9.59
CA VAL A 126 -5.18 -16.66 -9.39
C VAL A 126 -4.68 -17.25 -10.70
N HIS A 127 -5.53 -17.24 -11.73
CA HIS A 127 -5.28 -17.86 -13.03
C HIS A 127 -4.96 -16.86 -14.15
N MET A 128 -4.98 -15.56 -13.86
CA MET A 128 -4.66 -14.51 -14.84
C MET A 128 -3.15 -14.35 -15.02
N GLU A 129 -2.67 -14.37 -16.26
CA GLU A 129 -1.23 -14.21 -16.59
C GLU A 129 -0.70 -12.80 -16.26
N ASN A 130 -1.58 -11.81 -16.22
CA ASN A 130 -1.25 -10.41 -15.90
C ASN A 130 -1.46 -10.06 -14.43
N VAL A 131 -1.61 -11.06 -13.54
CA VAL A 131 -1.77 -10.87 -12.09
C VAL A 131 -0.67 -11.62 -11.35
N LEU A 132 0.06 -10.91 -10.50
CA LEU A 132 0.99 -11.50 -9.55
C LEU A 132 0.37 -11.49 -8.15
N ILE A 133 0.26 -12.65 -7.51
CA ILE A 133 -0.22 -12.77 -6.13
C ILE A 133 0.90 -13.35 -5.26
N THR A 134 1.15 -12.71 -4.12
CA THR A 134 2.05 -13.20 -3.08
C THR A 134 1.28 -13.36 -1.76
N PRO A 135 1.66 -14.34 -0.89
CA PRO A 135 0.83 -14.71 0.26
C PRO A 135 1.10 -13.85 1.50
N HIS A 136 0.90 -12.52 1.38
CA HIS A 136 1.08 -11.52 2.45
C HIS A 136 2.48 -11.57 3.06
N ILE A 137 3.49 -11.46 2.22
CA ILE A 137 4.90 -11.61 2.59
C ILE A 137 5.76 -10.36 2.37
N ALA A 138 5.16 -9.21 2.07
CA ALA A 138 5.89 -7.94 1.84
C ALA A 138 6.83 -7.56 3.00
N SER A 139 6.52 -7.99 4.23
CA SER A 139 7.36 -7.79 5.42
C SER A 139 8.11 -9.04 5.89
N ALA A 140 8.02 -10.18 5.20
CA ALA A 140 8.48 -11.49 5.68
C ALA A 140 9.96 -11.80 5.42
N SER A 141 10.82 -10.79 5.30
CA SER A 141 12.27 -11.06 5.28
C SER A 141 12.74 -11.51 6.68
N ALA A 142 13.73 -12.41 6.73
CA ALA A 142 14.29 -12.91 8.00
C ALA A 142 14.76 -11.77 8.91
N ALA A 143 15.37 -10.72 8.34
CA ALA A 143 15.80 -9.54 9.08
C ALA A 143 14.62 -8.75 9.67
N THR A 144 13.55 -8.58 8.91
CA THR A 144 12.35 -7.85 9.37
C THR A 144 11.62 -8.62 10.46
N LEU A 145 11.38 -9.94 10.26
CA LEU A 145 10.74 -10.79 11.27
C LEU A 145 11.51 -10.79 12.59
N ARG A 146 12.84 -10.91 12.53
CA ARG A 146 13.69 -10.81 13.73
C ARG A 146 13.53 -9.45 14.41
N ARG A 147 13.57 -8.36 13.65
CA ARG A 147 13.42 -7.00 14.21
C ARG A 147 12.06 -6.78 14.85
N MET A 148 10.99 -7.26 14.23
CA MET A 148 9.64 -7.19 14.79
C MET A 148 9.55 -7.94 16.13
N GLY A 149 10.08 -9.17 16.17
CA GLY A 149 10.11 -9.98 17.41
C GLY A 149 10.92 -9.31 18.53
N LEU A 150 12.11 -8.80 18.22
CA LEU A 150 12.93 -8.09 19.20
C LEU A 150 12.23 -6.84 19.73
N MET A 151 11.66 -6.00 18.86
CA MET A 151 10.94 -4.80 19.24
C MET A 151 9.74 -5.10 20.15
N ALA A 152 8.99 -6.17 19.86
CA ALA A 152 7.88 -6.61 20.73
C ALA A 152 8.39 -7.04 22.11
N SER A 153 9.47 -7.83 22.15
CA SER A 153 10.12 -8.26 23.41
C SER A 153 10.65 -7.09 24.21
N ASP A 154 11.35 -6.14 23.56
CA ASP A 154 11.92 -4.96 24.21
C ASP A 154 10.83 -4.08 24.84
N ASN A 155 9.67 -3.92 24.17
CA ASN A 155 8.52 -3.21 24.73
C ASN A 155 8.02 -3.87 26.01
N ILE A 156 7.85 -5.21 26.01
CA ILE A 156 7.38 -5.97 27.19
C ILE A 156 8.39 -5.85 28.32
N ILE A 157 9.67 -6.06 28.06
CA ILE A 157 10.75 -5.97 29.05
C ILE A 157 10.82 -4.57 29.67
N ALA A 158 10.77 -3.53 28.85
CA ALA A 158 10.78 -2.15 29.33
C ALA A 158 9.58 -1.87 30.24
N TYR A 159 8.38 -2.29 29.83
CA TYR A 159 7.17 -2.12 30.65
C TYR A 159 7.28 -2.83 32.01
N LEU A 160 7.71 -4.08 32.04
CA LEU A 160 7.87 -4.86 33.27
C LEU A 160 8.93 -4.28 34.21
N ASN A 161 9.93 -3.59 33.69
CA ASN A 161 10.97 -2.91 34.47
C ASN A 161 10.61 -1.45 34.82
N GLY A 162 9.39 -0.99 34.54
CA GLY A 162 8.98 0.41 34.80
C GLY A 162 9.70 1.43 33.93
N GLN A 163 10.24 1.02 32.79
CA GLN A 163 10.95 1.85 31.82
C GLN A 163 10.02 2.28 30.67
N THR A 164 10.39 3.35 29.96
CA THR A 164 9.68 3.78 28.76
C THR A 164 9.82 2.75 27.64
N MET A 165 8.71 2.28 27.10
CA MET A 165 8.70 1.36 25.97
C MET A 165 9.29 2.02 24.71
N PRO A 166 10.21 1.37 23.96
CA PRO A 166 10.84 1.92 22.76
C PRO A 166 9.85 2.26 21.63
N ALA A 167 8.72 1.55 21.58
CA ALA A 167 7.71 1.72 20.51
C ALA A 167 6.29 1.69 21.08
N CYS A 168 5.93 2.70 21.88
CA CYS A 168 4.57 2.89 22.39
C CYS A 168 3.79 3.84 21.49
N LEU A 169 2.62 3.40 21.00
CA LEU A 169 1.76 4.20 20.12
C LEU A 169 0.91 5.23 20.88
N ASN A 170 0.60 4.95 22.16
CA ASN A 170 -0.27 5.74 23.02
C ASN A 170 0.33 5.92 24.42
N PRO A 171 1.50 6.60 24.53
CA PRO A 171 2.23 6.73 25.80
C PRO A 171 1.43 7.47 26.88
N GLU A 172 0.41 8.22 26.53
CA GLU A 172 -0.47 8.95 27.45
C GLU A 172 -1.26 8.03 28.42
N VAL A 173 -1.47 6.76 28.04
CA VAL A 173 -2.18 5.78 28.90
C VAL A 173 -1.30 5.20 30.01
N LEU A 174 0.00 5.49 30.00
CA LEU A 174 0.99 4.99 30.97
C LEU A 174 1.28 5.98 32.11
N LYS A 175 0.48 7.04 32.20
CA LYS A 175 0.59 8.08 33.24
C LYS A 175 -0.24 7.76 34.47
#